data_a6deeb429289876973f95b2b7f198c50
#
_entry.id   a6deeb429289876973f95b2b7f198c50
#
_cell.length_a   1.000
_cell.length_b   1.000
_cell.length_c   1.000
_cell.angle_alpha   90.00
_cell.angle_beta   90.00
_cell.angle_gamma   90.00
#
_symmetry.space_group_name_H-M   'P 1'
#
loop_
_entity.id
_entity.type
_entity.pdbx_description
1 polymer ?
#
loop_
_entity_poly.entity_id
_entity_poly.type
_entity_poly.pdbx_seq_one_letter_code
_entity_poly.pdbx_strand_id
1 'polypeptide(L)'
;MKRLILALALLLPASTAPAQPTEAIQCPGETTVEMRYCAGLLWDDSSGRLQRKLPPTLLRRWQETTRAVCAHAYAPFREGTIYPQLVVGCDDHLNRALLKEFEPINNQGDPERMP
;
A
#
# COMPACT_ATOMS: atom_id res chain seq x y z
N MET A 1 20.35 52.41 43.88
CA MET A 1 19.04 51.79 43.66
C MET A 1 19.20 50.76 42.61
N LYS A 2 19.30 49.47 43.00
CA LYS A 2 19.36 48.35 42.07
C LYS A 2 17.94 47.82 41.82
N ARG A 3 17.42 48.02 40.61
CA ARG A 3 16.15 47.42 40.22
C ARG A 3 16.43 45.99 39.78
N LEU A 4 16.03 45.04 40.60
CA LEU A 4 15.96 43.62 40.23
C LEU A 4 14.76 43.45 39.29
N ILE A 5 15.05 43.19 38.04
CA ILE A 5 14.04 42.74 37.07
C ILE A 5 13.94 41.24 37.26
N LEU A 6 12.90 40.78 37.94
CA LEU A 6 12.53 39.35 37.94
C LEU A 6 11.97 39.05 36.56
N ALA A 7 12.77 38.39 35.76
CA ALA A 7 12.28 37.73 34.55
C ALA A 7 11.47 36.50 34.96
N LEU A 8 10.16 36.61 34.94
CA LEU A 8 9.26 35.49 35.11
C LEU A 8 9.31 34.68 33.83
N ALA A 9 10.13 33.63 33.79
CA ALA A 9 10.11 32.65 32.71
C ALA A 9 8.79 31.89 32.82
N LEU A 10 7.84 32.21 31.98
CA LEU A 10 6.64 31.41 31.77
C LEU A 10 7.06 30.10 31.09
N LEU A 11 7.33 29.09 31.89
CA LEU A 11 7.41 27.72 31.44
C LEU A 11 6.00 27.29 31.04
N LEU A 12 5.68 27.41 29.74
CA LEU A 12 4.52 26.80 29.16
C LEU A 12 4.75 25.29 29.20
N PRO A 13 3.90 24.49 29.87
CA PRO A 13 4.00 23.04 29.76
C PRO A 13 3.71 22.70 28.32
N ALA A 14 4.69 22.04 27.66
CA ALA A 14 4.43 21.41 26.38
C ALA A 14 3.31 20.40 26.60
N SER A 15 2.09 20.71 26.14
CA SER A 15 1.02 19.74 26.13
C SER A 15 1.38 18.68 25.09
N THR A 16 2.04 17.63 25.53
CA THR A 16 2.07 16.40 24.78
C THR A 16 0.65 15.88 24.76
N ALA A 17 -0.06 16.14 23.66
CA ALA A 17 -1.31 15.44 23.41
C ALA A 17 -1.00 13.95 23.48
N PRO A 18 -1.68 13.15 24.33
CA PRO A 18 -1.50 11.71 24.31
C PRO A 18 -1.82 11.25 22.89
N ALA A 19 -0.82 10.62 22.24
CA ALA A 19 -1.07 9.94 20.99
C ALA A 19 -2.26 9.00 21.25
N GLN A 20 -3.41 9.29 20.62
CA GLN A 20 -4.51 8.34 20.68
C GLN A 20 -3.97 7.01 20.15
N PRO A 21 -4.16 5.89 20.89
CA PRO A 21 -3.80 4.60 20.35
C PRO A 21 -4.61 4.43 19.08
N THR A 22 -3.95 4.61 17.93
CA THR A 22 -4.47 4.14 16.67
C THR A 22 -4.54 2.64 16.84
N GLU A 23 -5.76 2.12 17.02
CA GLU A 23 -5.96 0.68 16.94
C GLU A 23 -5.33 0.24 15.63
N ALA A 24 -4.32 -0.64 15.74
CA ALA A 24 -3.63 -1.16 14.58
C ALA A 24 -4.66 -1.82 13.66
N ILE A 25 -4.77 -1.31 12.43
CA ILE A 25 -5.67 -1.87 11.43
C ILE A 25 -5.21 -3.30 11.16
N GLN A 26 -6.09 -4.25 11.40
CA GLN A 26 -5.84 -5.65 11.07
C GLN A 26 -6.34 -5.93 9.65
N CYS A 27 -5.43 -6.37 8.79
CA CYS A 27 -5.77 -6.74 7.43
C CYS A 27 -6.37 -8.16 7.38
N PRO A 28 -7.37 -8.38 6.52
CA PRO A 28 -7.76 -7.56 5.36
C PRO A 28 -8.68 -6.37 5.66
N GLY A 29 -9.03 -6.10 6.92
CA GLY A 29 -9.90 -5.02 7.33
C GLY A 29 -11.37 -5.37 7.37
N GLU A 30 -12.15 -4.67 8.22
CA GLU A 30 -13.59 -4.88 8.38
C GLU A 30 -14.41 -3.77 7.73
N THR A 31 -13.85 -2.55 7.66
CA THR A 31 -14.49 -1.40 7.01
C THR A 31 -13.91 -1.17 5.62
N THR A 32 -14.66 -0.44 4.77
CA THR A 32 -14.18 -0.09 3.44
C THR A 32 -12.89 0.73 3.47
N VAL A 33 -12.72 1.57 4.49
CA VAL A 33 -11.49 2.37 4.70
C VAL A 33 -10.31 1.46 5.05
N GLU A 34 -10.51 0.52 5.96
CA GLU A 34 -9.49 -0.46 6.35
C GLU A 34 -9.11 -1.39 5.19
N MET A 35 -10.10 -1.88 4.44
CA MET A 35 -9.87 -2.70 3.26
C MET A 35 -9.04 -1.97 2.20
N ARG A 36 -9.33 -0.69 2.00
CA ARG A 36 -8.57 0.16 1.07
C ARG A 36 -7.13 0.35 1.53
N TYR A 37 -6.94 0.62 2.81
CA TYR A 37 -5.61 0.75 3.42
C TYR A 37 -4.81 -0.55 3.26
N CYS A 38 -5.41 -1.68 3.60
CA CYS A 38 -4.77 -2.99 3.50
C CYS A 38 -4.41 -3.37 2.06
N ALA A 39 -5.31 -3.10 1.11
CA ALA A 39 -5.04 -3.31 -0.31
C ALA A 39 -3.85 -2.45 -0.78
N GLY A 40 -3.77 -1.20 -0.32
CA GLY A 40 -2.66 -0.30 -0.61
C GLY A 40 -1.32 -0.80 -0.07
N LEU A 41 -1.29 -1.34 1.14
CA LEU A 41 -0.07 -1.92 1.73
C LEU A 41 0.45 -3.11 0.92
N LEU A 42 -0.44 -4.00 0.50
CA LEU A 42 -0.08 -5.16 -0.32
C LEU A 42 0.45 -4.72 -1.69
N TRP A 43 -0.21 -3.76 -2.31
CA TRP A 43 0.21 -3.20 -3.59
C TRP A 43 1.56 -2.49 -3.49
N ASP A 44 1.81 -1.71 -2.44
CA ASP A 44 3.09 -1.04 -2.20
C ASP A 44 4.23 -2.07 -2.12
N ASP A 45 4.02 -3.17 -1.40
CA ASP A 45 5.00 -4.25 -1.30
C ASP A 45 5.29 -4.89 -2.65
N SER A 46 4.26 -5.34 -3.37
CA SER A 46 4.46 -6.00 -4.67
C SER A 46 5.03 -5.05 -5.72
N SER A 47 4.60 -3.79 -5.75
CA SER A 47 5.14 -2.77 -6.65
C SER A 47 6.60 -2.46 -6.36
N GLY A 48 7.00 -2.35 -5.09
CA GLY A 48 8.38 -2.16 -4.69
C GLY A 48 9.27 -3.33 -5.11
N ARG A 49 8.77 -4.56 -5.03
CA ARG A 49 9.48 -5.75 -5.49
C ARG A 49 9.65 -5.77 -7.00
N LEU A 50 8.61 -5.42 -7.76
CA LEU A 50 8.69 -5.29 -9.22
C LEU A 50 9.64 -4.19 -9.67
N GLN A 51 9.70 -3.09 -8.93
CA GLN A 51 10.64 -1.99 -9.21
C GLN A 51 12.08 -2.46 -9.23
N ARG A 52 12.43 -3.47 -8.44
CA ARG A 52 13.76 -4.09 -8.43
C ARG A 52 13.99 -5.09 -9.57
N LYS A 53 12.94 -5.51 -10.26
CA LYS A 53 12.99 -6.53 -11.32
C LYS A 53 12.85 -5.96 -12.72
N LEU A 54 12.16 -4.83 -12.87
CA LEU A 54 11.84 -4.26 -14.18
C LEU A 54 12.55 -2.92 -14.40
N PRO A 55 13.04 -2.65 -15.63
CA PRO A 55 13.48 -1.31 -16.00
C PRO A 55 12.34 -0.29 -15.81
N PRO A 56 12.66 0.99 -15.50
CA PRO A 56 11.63 1.99 -15.19
C PRO A 56 10.56 2.16 -16.27
N THR A 57 10.94 2.13 -17.55
CA THR A 57 10.00 2.27 -18.66
C THR A 57 9.04 1.09 -18.76
N LEU A 58 9.56 -0.12 -18.56
CA LEU A 58 8.74 -1.34 -18.61
C LEU A 58 7.82 -1.43 -17.40
N LEU A 59 8.32 -1.06 -16.22
CA LEU A 59 7.50 -0.98 -15.01
C LEU A 59 6.31 -0.04 -15.19
N ARG A 60 6.54 1.15 -15.74
CA ARG A 60 5.48 2.12 -16.00
C ARG A 60 4.41 1.58 -16.94
N ARG A 61 4.82 0.93 -18.04
CA ARG A 61 3.88 0.29 -18.99
C ARG A 61 3.07 -0.81 -18.31
N TRP A 62 3.71 -1.62 -17.50
CA TRP A 62 3.05 -2.64 -16.72
C TRP A 62 1.98 -2.04 -15.81
N GLN A 63 2.34 -1.02 -15.00
CA GLN A 63 1.43 -0.37 -14.07
C GLN A 63 0.24 0.28 -14.78
N GLU A 64 0.47 0.95 -15.90
CA GLU A 64 -0.61 1.56 -16.70
C GLU A 64 -1.56 0.50 -17.25
N THR A 65 -1.02 -0.59 -17.77
CA THR A 65 -1.81 -1.67 -18.39
C THR A 65 -2.60 -2.44 -17.33
N THR A 66 -1.98 -2.85 -16.25
CA THR A 66 -2.67 -3.60 -15.19
C THR A 66 -3.77 -2.79 -14.55
N ARG A 67 -3.54 -1.50 -14.31
CA ARG A 67 -4.57 -0.61 -13.79
C ARG A 67 -5.77 -0.51 -14.73
N ALA A 68 -5.55 -0.34 -16.02
CA ALA A 68 -6.60 -0.30 -17.02
C ALA A 68 -7.36 -1.62 -17.11
N VAL A 69 -6.66 -2.74 -17.09
CA VAL A 69 -7.26 -4.09 -17.12
C VAL A 69 -8.08 -4.34 -15.86
N CYS A 70 -7.56 -4.02 -14.69
CA CYS A 70 -8.26 -4.20 -13.43
C CYS A 70 -9.49 -3.29 -13.31
N ALA A 71 -9.39 -2.03 -13.76
CA ALA A 71 -10.54 -1.12 -13.84
C ALA A 71 -11.64 -1.67 -14.76
N HIS A 72 -11.26 -2.26 -15.87
CA HIS A 72 -12.21 -2.91 -16.79
C HIS A 72 -12.85 -4.15 -16.16
N ALA A 73 -12.07 -4.99 -15.52
CA ALA A 73 -12.54 -6.21 -14.88
C ALA A 73 -13.59 -5.92 -13.80
N TYR A 74 -13.40 -4.84 -13.04
CA TYR A 74 -14.29 -4.45 -11.94
C TYR A 74 -15.24 -3.29 -12.31
N ALA A 75 -15.38 -2.95 -13.58
CA ALA A 75 -16.26 -1.88 -14.05
C ALA A 75 -17.71 -2.00 -13.53
N PRO A 76 -18.32 -3.20 -13.37
CA PRO A 76 -19.66 -3.33 -12.80
C PRO A 76 -19.79 -2.78 -11.37
N PHE A 77 -18.68 -2.66 -10.64
CA PHE A 77 -18.65 -2.17 -9.25
C PHE A 77 -18.26 -0.69 -9.13
N ARG A 78 -18.14 0.03 -10.26
CA ARG A 78 -17.60 1.40 -10.32
C ARG A 78 -18.30 2.38 -9.39
N GLU A 79 -19.60 2.24 -9.20
CA GLU A 79 -20.42 3.10 -8.35
C GLU A 79 -20.38 2.68 -6.86
N GLY A 80 -19.77 1.55 -6.54
CA GLY A 80 -19.69 1.03 -5.18
C GLY A 80 -18.48 1.53 -4.40
N THR A 81 -18.61 1.51 -3.07
CA THR A 81 -17.53 1.92 -2.15
C THR A 81 -16.36 0.94 -2.13
N ILE A 82 -16.58 -0.30 -2.60
CA ILE A 82 -15.55 -1.34 -2.66
C ILE A 82 -14.70 -1.27 -3.95
N TYR A 83 -15.10 -0.48 -4.93
CA TYR A 83 -14.42 -0.43 -6.24
C TYR A 83 -12.93 -0.08 -6.13
N PRO A 84 -12.50 0.95 -5.37
CA PRO A 84 -11.08 1.28 -5.30
C PRO A 84 -10.19 0.14 -4.78
N GLN A 85 -10.61 -0.57 -3.73
CA GLN A 85 -9.82 -1.67 -3.19
C GLN A 85 -9.87 -2.92 -4.06
N LEU A 86 -10.93 -3.13 -4.84
CA LEU A 86 -10.98 -4.21 -5.83
C LEU A 86 -9.97 -3.99 -6.95
N VAL A 87 -9.86 -2.77 -7.46
CA VAL A 87 -8.88 -2.42 -8.51
C VAL A 87 -7.46 -2.53 -8.00
N VAL A 88 -7.17 -1.99 -6.81
CA VAL A 88 -5.83 -2.07 -6.20
C VAL A 88 -5.46 -3.51 -5.87
N GLY A 89 -6.38 -4.29 -5.33
CA GLY A 89 -6.18 -5.72 -5.05
C GLY A 89 -5.91 -6.53 -6.32
N CYS A 90 -6.62 -6.22 -7.40
CA CYS A 90 -6.38 -6.84 -8.72
C CYS A 90 -4.96 -6.52 -9.22
N ASP A 91 -4.53 -5.27 -9.16
CA ASP A 91 -3.16 -4.84 -9.52
C ASP A 91 -2.11 -5.61 -8.69
N ASP A 92 -2.31 -5.74 -7.40
CA ASP A 92 -1.44 -6.49 -6.52
C ASP A 92 -1.36 -7.97 -6.91
N HIS A 93 -2.48 -8.59 -7.21
CA HIS A 93 -2.51 -9.98 -7.66
C HIS A 93 -1.73 -10.19 -8.96
N LEU A 94 -1.86 -9.26 -9.92
CA LEU A 94 -1.10 -9.33 -11.17
C LEU A 94 0.39 -9.11 -10.94
N ASN A 95 0.76 -8.17 -10.08
CA ASN A 95 2.15 -7.97 -9.67
C ASN A 95 2.76 -9.24 -9.09
N ARG A 96 2.05 -9.91 -8.21
CA ARG A 96 2.52 -11.14 -7.56
C ARG A 96 2.61 -12.30 -8.54
N ALA A 97 1.68 -12.38 -9.49
CA ALA A 97 1.74 -13.38 -10.55
C ALA A 97 2.99 -13.17 -11.44
N LEU A 98 3.28 -11.91 -11.79
CA LEU A 98 4.50 -11.60 -12.55
C LEU A 98 5.78 -11.88 -11.75
N LEU A 99 5.79 -11.54 -10.46
CA LEU A 99 6.95 -11.81 -9.58
C LEU A 99 7.31 -13.28 -9.53
N LYS A 100 6.34 -14.19 -9.61
CA LYS A 100 6.58 -15.64 -9.68
C LYS A 100 7.38 -16.03 -10.91
N GLU A 101 7.22 -15.34 -12.03
CA GLU A 101 7.98 -15.62 -13.26
C GLU A 101 9.47 -15.31 -13.12
N PHE A 102 9.84 -14.44 -12.16
CA PHE A 102 11.23 -14.14 -11.85
C PHE A 102 11.88 -15.09 -10.83
N GLU A 103 11.11 -16.01 -10.27
CA GLU A 103 11.66 -17.02 -9.37
C GLU A 103 12.53 -18.02 -10.14
N PRO A 104 13.65 -18.48 -9.56
CA PRO A 104 14.48 -19.51 -10.19
C PRO A 104 13.70 -20.76 -10.51
N ILE A 105 13.97 -21.37 -11.66
CA ILE A 105 13.27 -22.58 -12.15
C ILE A 105 13.31 -23.74 -11.14
N ASN A 106 14.41 -23.89 -10.41
CA ASN A 106 14.56 -24.91 -9.37
C ASN A 106 13.68 -24.69 -8.14
N ASN A 107 13.14 -23.47 -7.92
CA ASN A 107 12.16 -23.18 -6.88
C ASN A 107 10.72 -23.26 -7.38
N GLN A 108 10.54 -23.41 -8.69
CA GLN A 108 9.23 -23.53 -9.34
C GLN A 108 8.79 -25.00 -9.44
N GLY A 109 9.30 -25.87 -8.57
CA GLY A 109 9.16 -27.32 -8.62
C GLY A 109 7.75 -27.89 -8.54
N ASP A 110 6.76 -27.21 -9.08
CA ASP A 110 5.42 -27.71 -9.28
C ASP A 110 5.28 -28.23 -10.71
N PRO A 111 5.15 -29.55 -10.92
CA PRO A 111 5.00 -30.15 -12.26
C PRO A 111 3.75 -29.67 -13.00
N GLU A 112 2.79 -29.06 -12.33
CA GLU A 112 1.61 -28.46 -12.97
C GLU A 112 1.89 -27.14 -13.69
N ARG A 113 3.10 -26.57 -13.56
CA ARG A 113 3.50 -25.32 -14.22
C ARG A 113 4.23 -25.49 -15.53
N MET A 114 4.45 -26.71 -15.98
CA MET A 114 5.00 -26.91 -17.32
C MET A 114 3.90 -26.74 -18.35
N PRO A 115 4.11 -25.88 -19.39
CA PRO A 115 3.17 -25.82 -20.50
C PRO A 115 3.05 -27.16 -21.24
#